data_68dda84ea91ef4f175e0ad00118463b9
#
_entry.id   68dda84ea91ef4f175e0ad00118463b9
#
_cell.length_a   1.000
_cell.length_b   1.000
_cell.length_c   1.000
_cell.angle_alpha   90.00
_cell.angle_beta   90.00
_cell.angle_gamma   90.00
#
_symmetry.space_group_name_H-M   'P 1'
#
loop_
_entity.id
_entity.type
_entity.pdbx_description
1 polymer ?
#
loop_
_entity_poly.entity_id
_entity_poly.type
_entity_poly.pdbx_seq_one_letter_code
_entity_poly.pdbx_strand_id
1 'polypeptide(L)'
;MAKTKTRNIRTGSKLASSENRLGFAKPKTLQTALSKVHRVNAIIFPDTAKKPESQMTPIEKMERLNAGISKKELETLKTRTKLDYDKLATLLSVTRATLINKPGSEKFNSALSERILGLADIYSYGYDVFEDEEKFNQWMFKQNKALGGKTPYEICNNQFGREEVKHIIGRIDYGIYS
;
A
#
# COMPACT_ATOMS: atom_id res chain seq x y z
N MET A 1 -45.18 65.76 -21.36
CA MET A 1 -46.66 65.51 -21.37
C MET A 1 -46.88 64.00 -21.36
N ALA A 2 -47.90 63.62 -20.60
CA ALA A 2 -48.58 62.36 -20.52
C ALA A 2 -47.86 61.15 -19.81
N LYS A 3 -48.28 61.01 -18.58
CA LYS A 3 -48.24 59.79 -17.74
C LYS A 3 -49.24 58.78 -18.30
N THR A 4 -48.84 57.50 -18.33
CA THR A 4 -49.85 56.45 -18.29
C THR A 4 -49.40 55.32 -17.37
N LYS A 5 -50.27 55.05 -16.43
CA LYS A 5 -50.24 54.15 -15.28
C LYS A 5 -51.08 52.93 -15.70
N THR A 6 -50.60 51.73 -15.58
CA THR A 6 -51.43 50.51 -15.68
C THR A 6 -50.86 49.40 -14.79
N ARG A 7 -51.43 49.19 -13.76
CA ARG A 7 -52.30 48.20 -13.07
C ARG A 7 -51.74 46.77 -13.02
N ASN A 8 -51.46 46.42 -11.79
CA ASN A 8 -51.38 45.06 -11.24
C ASN A 8 -52.63 44.23 -11.54
N ILE A 9 -52.40 43.00 -12.00
CA ILE A 9 -53.41 41.92 -11.82
C ILE A 9 -52.70 40.73 -11.17
N ARG A 10 -53.11 40.47 -9.92
CA ARG A 10 -52.88 39.20 -9.21
C ARG A 10 -53.91 38.19 -9.71
N THR A 11 -53.48 37.04 -10.17
CA THR A 11 -54.29 35.83 -10.10
C THR A 11 -53.44 34.71 -9.60
N GLY A 12 -53.85 34.21 -8.44
CA GLY A 12 -53.29 33.02 -7.82
C GLY A 12 -53.85 31.76 -8.46
N SER A 13 -53.04 30.78 -8.54
CA SER A 13 -53.54 29.39 -8.52
C SER A 13 -52.53 28.55 -7.76
N LYS A 14 -52.94 28.11 -6.57
CA LYS A 14 -52.34 27.03 -5.80
C LYS A 14 -52.51 25.74 -6.60
N LEU A 15 -51.46 25.15 -7.04
CA LEU A 15 -51.40 23.73 -7.38
C LEU A 15 -50.47 23.05 -6.38
N ALA A 16 -51.08 22.28 -5.50
CA ALA A 16 -50.41 21.39 -4.60
C ALA A 16 -49.80 20.24 -5.41
N SER A 17 -48.52 20.18 -5.48
CA SER A 17 -47.80 19.01 -5.96
C SER A 17 -47.42 18.16 -4.75
N SER A 18 -47.99 16.97 -4.71
CA SER A 18 -47.69 15.92 -3.76
C SER A 18 -46.21 15.55 -3.84
N GLU A 19 -45.43 15.92 -2.85
CA GLU A 19 -44.05 15.44 -2.68
C GLU A 19 -44.09 13.96 -2.34
N ASN A 20 -43.60 13.20 -3.30
CA ASN A 20 -43.36 11.78 -3.21
C ASN A 20 -42.15 11.58 -2.27
N ARG A 21 -42.42 11.31 -0.98
CA ARG A 21 -41.43 10.96 0.03
C ARG A 21 -40.93 9.53 -0.23
N LEU A 22 -40.07 9.34 -1.19
CA LEU A 22 -39.19 8.19 -1.24
C LEU A 22 -37.85 8.61 -0.65
N GLY A 23 -37.72 8.38 0.64
CA GLY A 23 -36.46 8.54 1.37
C GLY A 23 -35.46 7.51 0.93
N PHE A 24 -34.74 7.77 -0.15
CA PHE A 24 -33.50 7.06 -0.43
C PHE A 24 -32.47 7.54 0.57
N ALA A 25 -32.32 6.80 1.65
CA ALA A 25 -31.16 6.90 2.51
C ALA A 25 -29.93 6.65 1.64
N LYS A 26 -29.11 7.67 1.42
CA LYS A 26 -27.81 7.53 0.74
C LYS A 26 -27.02 6.45 1.47
N PRO A 27 -26.54 5.43 0.80
CA PRO A 27 -25.78 4.36 1.46
C PRO A 27 -24.54 4.97 2.10
N LYS A 28 -24.39 4.80 3.40
CA LYS A 28 -23.23 5.26 4.20
C LYS A 28 -21.90 4.69 3.68
N THR A 29 -21.96 3.69 2.84
CA THR A 29 -20.82 2.99 2.23
C THR A 29 -20.01 3.84 1.24
N LEU A 30 -20.61 4.83 0.57
CA LEU A 30 -19.89 5.68 -0.38
C LEU A 30 -19.06 6.77 0.29
N GLN A 31 -19.46 7.22 1.48
CA GLN A 31 -18.72 8.24 2.21
C GLN A 31 -17.51 7.67 2.95
N THR A 32 -17.55 6.38 3.33
CA THR A 32 -16.41 5.67 3.93
C THR A 32 -15.33 5.32 2.89
N ALA A 33 -15.73 5.14 1.64
CA ALA A 33 -14.78 4.87 0.54
C ALA A 33 -13.98 6.11 0.09
N LEU A 34 -14.51 7.32 0.29
CA LEU A 34 -13.84 8.58 -0.09
C LEU A 34 -12.93 9.15 1.00
N SER A 35 -12.98 8.62 2.22
CA SER A 35 -12.12 9.06 3.34
C SER A 35 -10.89 8.18 3.55
N LYS A 36 -10.69 7.13 2.76
CA LYS A 36 -9.38 6.48 2.65
C LYS A 36 -8.44 7.45 1.91
N VAL A 37 -7.87 8.39 2.65
CA VAL A 37 -6.61 9.00 2.24
C VAL A 37 -5.67 7.83 2.06
N HIS A 38 -5.40 7.45 0.81
CA HIS A 38 -4.41 6.43 0.50
C HIS A 38 -3.08 6.95 1.03
N ARG A 39 -2.73 6.57 2.25
CA ARG A 39 -1.36 6.70 2.70
C ARG A 39 -0.55 5.88 1.71
N VAL A 40 0.31 6.53 0.97
CA VAL A 40 1.23 5.83 0.07
C VAL A 40 2.10 4.96 0.95
N ASN A 41 1.83 3.65 0.98
CA ASN A 41 2.59 2.67 1.76
C ASN A 41 3.94 2.34 1.10
N ALA A 42 4.58 3.35 0.49
CA ALA A 42 5.93 3.23 -0.02
C ALA A 42 6.90 2.99 1.14
N ILE A 43 7.68 1.92 1.04
CA ILE A 43 8.57 1.45 2.10
C ILE A 43 9.96 2.09 1.96
N ILE A 44 10.54 2.06 0.76
CA ILE A 44 11.90 2.52 0.51
C ILE A 44 11.91 3.98 0.02
N PHE A 45 10.89 4.38 -0.72
CA PHE A 45 10.82 5.66 -1.41
C PHE A 45 9.69 6.58 -0.90
N PRO A 46 9.56 6.84 0.42
CA PRO A 46 8.42 7.58 0.95
C PRO A 46 8.29 8.99 0.38
N ASP A 47 9.41 9.63 0.03
CA ASP A 47 9.45 11.02 -0.41
C ASP A 47 9.45 11.18 -1.94
N THR A 48 9.80 10.12 -2.69
CA THR A 48 10.02 10.20 -4.14
C THR A 48 9.06 9.34 -4.96
N ALA A 49 8.44 8.34 -4.34
CA ALA A 49 7.49 7.48 -5.03
C ALA A 49 6.10 8.10 -5.02
N LYS A 50 5.50 8.19 -6.19
CA LYS A 50 4.08 8.56 -6.34
C LYS A 50 3.13 7.43 -5.96
N LYS A 51 3.64 6.22 -5.87
CA LYS A 51 2.90 4.97 -5.55
C LYS A 51 3.79 4.05 -4.70
N PRO A 52 3.15 3.16 -3.91
CA PRO A 52 3.89 2.15 -3.16
C PRO A 52 4.56 1.13 -4.10
N GLU A 53 5.58 0.44 -3.60
CA GLU A 53 6.35 -0.54 -4.37
C GLU A 53 5.47 -1.66 -4.93
N SER A 54 4.42 -2.05 -4.22
CA SER A 54 3.44 -3.07 -4.65
C SER A 54 2.63 -2.67 -5.89
N GLN A 55 2.46 -1.37 -6.13
CA GLN A 55 1.68 -0.83 -7.26
C GLN A 55 2.57 -0.36 -8.42
N MET A 56 3.89 -0.48 -8.30
CA MET A 56 4.82 -0.17 -9.39
C MET A 56 4.70 -1.21 -10.50
N THR A 57 4.68 -0.73 -11.74
CA THR A 57 4.76 -1.58 -12.93
C THR A 57 6.13 -2.24 -13.03
N PRO A 58 6.27 -3.35 -13.77
CA PRO A 58 7.58 -3.97 -14.01
C PRO A 58 8.62 -2.99 -14.57
N ILE A 59 8.22 -2.08 -15.45
CA ILE A 59 9.12 -1.06 -16.02
C ILE A 59 9.61 -0.10 -14.93
N GLU A 60 8.72 0.42 -14.08
CA GLU A 60 9.09 1.29 -12.97
C GLU A 60 10.03 0.59 -11.97
N LYS A 61 9.80 -0.71 -11.71
CA LYS A 61 10.70 -1.51 -10.87
C LYS A 61 12.08 -1.67 -11.52
N MET A 62 12.15 -1.93 -12.83
CA MET A 62 13.41 -2.00 -13.58
C MET A 62 14.18 -0.68 -13.54
N GLU A 63 13.49 0.46 -13.71
CA GLU A 63 14.12 1.78 -13.61
C GLU A 63 14.71 2.02 -12.21
N ARG A 64 14.00 1.63 -11.16
CA ARG A 64 14.52 1.71 -9.78
C ARG A 64 15.73 0.80 -9.55
N LEU A 65 15.71 -0.41 -10.11
CA LEU A 65 16.87 -1.33 -10.03
C LEU A 65 18.08 -0.80 -10.77
N ASN A 66 17.88 -0.22 -11.96
CA ASN A 66 18.96 0.41 -12.71
C ASN A 66 19.56 1.62 -11.98
N ALA A 67 18.72 2.37 -11.30
CA ALA A 67 19.15 3.45 -10.42
C ALA A 67 19.91 2.91 -9.19
N GLY A 68 19.66 1.67 -8.77
CA GLY A 68 20.26 1.00 -7.61
C GLY A 68 19.66 1.48 -6.28
N ILE A 69 19.64 0.60 -5.29
CA ILE A 69 19.18 0.88 -3.92
C ILE A 69 20.37 1.28 -3.04
N SER A 70 20.24 2.39 -2.34
CA SER A 70 21.27 2.89 -1.41
C SER A 70 21.10 2.33 -0.01
N LYS A 71 22.16 2.47 0.80
CA LYS A 71 22.11 2.16 2.24
C LYS A 71 21.00 2.95 2.96
N LYS A 72 20.80 4.23 2.60
CA LYS A 72 19.75 5.08 3.21
C LYS A 72 18.36 4.49 2.97
N GLU A 73 18.11 4.00 1.77
CA GLU A 73 16.84 3.36 1.41
C GLU A 73 16.65 2.02 2.16
N LEU A 74 17.71 1.24 2.35
CA LEU A 74 17.67 0.05 3.21
C LEU A 74 17.38 0.40 4.67
N GLU A 75 17.92 1.49 5.21
CA GLU A 75 17.61 1.96 6.57
C GLU A 75 16.14 2.35 6.72
N THR A 76 15.56 2.95 5.68
CA THR A 76 14.12 3.26 5.66
C THR A 76 13.29 1.97 5.72
N LEU A 77 13.64 0.96 4.90
CA LEU A 77 13.03 -0.37 4.98
C LEU A 77 13.13 -0.96 6.38
N LYS A 78 14.35 -1.00 6.95
CA LYS A 78 14.62 -1.51 8.29
C LYS A 78 13.73 -0.87 9.36
N THR A 79 13.63 0.46 9.33
CA THR A 79 12.87 1.23 10.30
C THR A 79 11.37 0.92 10.23
N ARG A 80 10.80 0.86 9.03
CA ARG A 80 9.39 0.61 8.83
C ARG A 80 8.99 -0.84 9.13
N THR A 81 9.81 -1.78 8.72
CA THR A 81 9.56 -3.22 8.94
C THR A 81 9.88 -3.67 10.35
N LYS A 82 10.55 -2.84 11.15
CA LYS A 82 11.07 -3.17 12.49
C LYS A 82 12.01 -4.39 12.50
N LEU A 83 12.63 -4.68 11.35
CA LEU A 83 13.63 -5.74 11.23
C LEU A 83 15.00 -5.22 11.68
N ASP A 84 15.72 -6.03 12.43
CA ASP A 84 17.15 -5.80 12.68
C ASP A 84 18.02 -6.24 11.49
N TYR A 85 19.31 -5.92 11.56
CA TYR A 85 20.23 -6.28 10.47
C TYR A 85 20.45 -7.79 10.31
N ASP A 86 20.29 -8.56 11.36
CA ASP A 86 20.45 -10.01 11.31
C ASP A 86 19.30 -10.65 10.55
N LYS A 87 18.07 -10.21 10.85
CA LYS A 87 16.87 -10.63 10.12
C LYS A 87 16.90 -10.19 8.65
N LEU A 88 17.32 -8.94 8.39
CA LEU A 88 17.47 -8.45 7.01
C LEU A 88 18.55 -9.24 6.25
N ALA A 89 19.68 -9.54 6.86
CA ALA A 89 20.75 -10.32 6.26
C ALA A 89 20.25 -11.71 5.86
N THR A 90 19.47 -12.36 6.72
CA THR A 90 18.84 -13.67 6.43
C THR A 90 17.87 -13.56 5.26
N LEU A 91 16.93 -12.60 5.28
CA LEU A 91 15.95 -12.40 4.19
C LEU A 91 16.60 -12.04 2.86
N LEU A 92 17.67 -11.26 2.89
CA LEU A 92 18.38 -10.81 1.69
C LEU A 92 19.48 -11.79 1.26
N SER A 93 19.67 -12.89 2.00
CA SER A 93 20.72 -13.91 1.74
C SER A 93 22.11 -13.30 1.57
N VAL A 94 22.50 -12.45 2.51
CA VAL A 94 23.82 -11.80 2.59
C VAL A 94 24.34 -11.81 4.02
N THR A 95 25.60 -11.41 4.22
CA THR A 95 26.13 -11.22 5.57
C THR A 95 25.66 -9.89 6.17
N ARG A 96 25.53 -9.83 7.48
CA ARG A 96 25.26 -8.58 8.21
C ARG A 96 26.28 -7.49 7.87
N ALA A 97 27.55 -7.86 7.76
CA ALA A 97 28.63 -6.95 7.40
C ALA A 97 28.41 -6.29 6.02
N THR A 98 27.87 -7.02 5.06
CA THR A 98 27.53 -6.48 3.72
C THR A 98 26.52 -5.33 3.83
N LEU A 99 25.58 -5.41 4.76
CA LEU A 99 24.57 -4.39 4.97
C LEU A 99 25.09 -3.21 5.79
N ILE A 100 25.92 -3.46 6.81
CA ILE A 100 26.36 -2.42 7.76
C ILE A 100 27.51 -1.58 7.17
N ASN A 101 28.50 -2.22 6.55
CA ASN A 101 29.74 -1.56 6.14
C ASN A 101 29.59 -0.69 4.88
N LYS A 102 28.45 -0.72 4.21
CA LYS A 102 28.19 0.11 3.04
C LYS A 102 28.01 1.57 3.47
N PRO A 103 28.72 2.54 2.88
CA PRO A 103 28.46 3.97 3.12
C PRO A 103 27.05 4.39 2.72
N GLY A 104 26.48 5.38 3.41
CA GLY A 104 25.06 5.74 3.30
C GLY A 104 24.57 6.14 1.91
N SER A 105 25.42 6.76 1.10
CA SER A 105 25.10 7.19 -0.27
C SER A 105 25.43 6.15 -1.33
N GLU A 106 26.26 5.16 -1.01
CA GLU A 106 26.59 4.11 -1.96
C GLU A 106 25.44 3.15 -2.20
N LYS A 107 25.37 2.67 -3.42
CA LYS A 107 24.34 1.75 -3.88
C LYS A 107 24.80 0.31 -3.77
N PHE A 108 23.87 -0.56 -3.45
CA PHE A 108 24.09 -2.00 -3.50
C PHE A 108 24.19 -2.47 -4.97
N ASN A 109 24.76 -3.64 -5.17
CA ASN A 109 24.77 -4.26 -6.50
C ASN A 109 23.34 -4.64 -6.94
N SER A 110 23.19 -4.92 -8.23
CA SER A 110 21.88 -5.19 -8.83
C SER A 110 21.15 -6.35 -8.14
N ALA A 111 21.83 -7.46 -7.86
CA ALA A 111 21.23 -8.64 -7.23
C ALA A 111 20.71 -8.34 -5.81
N LEU A 112 21.44 -7.57 -5.02
CA LEU A 112 20.99 -7.19 -3.68
C LEU A 112 19.89 -6.12 -3.74
N SER A 113 19.99 -5.16 -4.67
CA SER A 113 18.94 -4.15 -4.92
C SER A 113 17.61 -4.81 -5.30
N GLU A 114 17.64 -5.85 -6.15
CA GLU A 114 16.46 -6.63 -6.51
C GLU A 114 15.81 -7.28 -5.29
N ARG A 115 16.59 -7.92 -4.43
CA ARG A 115 16.09 -8.56 -3.21
C ARG A 115 15.49 -7.54 -2.23
N ILE A 116 16.14 -6.38 -2.08
CA ILE A 116 15.64 -5.28 -1.23
C ILE A 116 14.31 -4.76 -1.78
N LEU A 117 14.23 -4.50 -3.08
CA LEU A 117 13.00 -4.02 -3.73
C LEU A 117 11.88 -5.07 -3.65
N GLY A 118 12.21 -6.36 -3.86
CA GLY A 118 11.25 -7.46 -3.73
C GLY A 118 10.71 -7.61 -2.30
N LEU A 119 11.53 -7.37 -1.29
CA LEU A 119 11.09 -7.37 0.11
C LEU A 119 10.19 -6.16 0.40
N ALA A 120 10.55 -4.97 -0.09
CA ALA A 120 9.74 -3.76 0.05
C ALA A 120 8.37 -3.91 -0.64
N ASP A 121 8.32 -4.57 -1.79
CA ASP A 121 7.09 -4.89 -2.52
C ASP A 121 6.12 -5.74 -1.68
N ILE A 122 6.64 -6.75 -0.97
CA ILE A 122 5.84 -7.58 -0.06
C ILE A 122 5.30 -6.76 1.11
N TYR A 123 6.15 -5.98 1.78
CA TYR A 123 5.74 -5.19 2.94
C TYR A 123 4.76 -4.09 2.55
N SER A 124 4.99 -3.42 1.41
CA SER A 124 4.08 -2.42 0.87
C SER A 124 2.69 -3.01 0.60
N TYR A 125 2.63 -4.19 -0.03
CA TYR A 125 1.37 -4.89 -0.28
C TYR A 125 0.70 -5.38 1.00
N GLY A 126 1.48 -5.95 1.90
CA GLY A 126 0.97 -6.40 3.20
C GLY A 126 0.39 -5.28 4.05
N TYR A 127 1.03 -4.13 4.10
CA TYR A 127 0.51 -2.97 4.82
C TYR A 127 -0.78 -2.42 4.22
N ASP A 128 -0.92 -2.51 2.90
CA ASP A 128 -2.15 -2.11 2.21
C ASP A 128 -3.31 -3.06 2.55
N VAL A 129 -3.07 -4.37 2.47
CA VAL A 129 -4.09 -5.41 2.71
C VAL A 129 -4.49 -5.52 4.19
N PHE A 130 -3.52 -5.46 5.10
CA PHE A 130 -3.78 -5.59 6.54
C PHE A 130 -4.30 -4.28 7.16
N GLU A 131 -4.12 -3.14 6.48
CA GLU A 131 -4.46 -1.78 6.96
C GLU A 131 -3.80 -1.43 8.32
N ASP A 132 -2.84 -2.25 8.78
CA ASP A 132 -2.16 -2.15 10.07
C ASP A 132 -0.74 -2.74 9.93
N GLU A 133 0.27 -1.86 9.95
CA GLU A 133 1.68 -2.25 9.81
C GLU A 133 2.12 -3.23 10.91
N GLU A 134 1.64 -3.04 12.15
CA GLU A 134 2.01 -3.89 13.27
C GLU A 134 1.44 -5.30 13.12
N LYS A 135 0.18 -5.42 12.73
CA LYS A 135 -0.45 -6.72 12.47
C LYS A 135 0.25 -7.48 11.36
N PHE A 136 0.62 -6.78 10.27
CA PHE A 136 1.36 -7.41 9.20
C PHE A 136 2.76 -7.83 9.66
N ASN A 137 3.49 -6.96 10.37
CA ASN A 137 4.80 -7.30 10.91
C ASN A 137 4.75 -8.54 11.81
N GLN A 138 3.72 -8.66 12.66
CA GLN A 138 3.51 -9.85 13.48
C GLN A 138 3.14 -11.09 12.65
N TRP A 139 2.31 -10.93 11.61
CA TRP A 139 1.91 -12.01 10.72
C TRP A 139 3.10 -12.63 9.98
N MET A 140 4.08 -11.84 9.60
CA MET A 140 5.32 -12.32 8.98
C MET A 140 6.05 -13.38 9.82
N PHE A 141 5.86 -13.39 11.13
CA PHE A 141 6.49 -14.33 12.06
C PHE A 141 5.51 -15.39 12.61
N LYS A 142 4.28 -15.45 12.13
CA LYS A 142 3.31 -16.49 12.50
C LYS A 142 3.38 -17.67 11.55
N GLN A 143 3.30 -18.88 12.09
CA GLN A 143 3.18 -20.08 11.29
C GLN A 143 1.90 -20.04 10.44
N ASN A 144 2.01 -20.44 9.18
CA ASN A 144 0.90 -20.47 8.24
C ASN A 144 0.74 -21.87 7.66
N LYS A 145 -0.46 -22.45 7.78
CA LYS A 145 -0.76 -23.80 7.26
C LYS A 145 -0.57 -23.88 5.74
N ALA A 146 -0.93 -22.83 5.01
CA ALA A 146 -0.73 -22.77 3.56
C ALA A 146 0.75 -22.79 3.14
N LEU A 147 1.67 -22.46 4.07
CA LEU A 147 3.12 -22.53 3.88
C LEU A 147 3.73 -23.82 4.47
N GLY A 148 2.91 -24.85 4.70
CA GLY A 148 3.39 -26.08 5.31
C GLY A 148 3.83 -25.92 6.77
N GLY A 149 3.23 -24.99 7.49
CA GLY A 149 3.55 -24.68 8.89
C GLY A 149 4.76 -23.74 9.07
N LYS A 150 5.39 -23.29 8.00
CA LYS A 150 6.47 -22.30 8.05
C LYS A 150 5.90 -20.89 8.21
N THR A 151 6.75 -19.97 8.66
CA THR A 151 6.40 -18.54 8.70
C THR A 151 6.68 -17.88 7.35
N PRO A 152 5.95 -16.82 6.97
CA PRO A 152 6.30 -16.02 5.80
C PRO A 152 7.75 -15.54 5.81
N TYR A 153 8.25 -15.13 6.98
CA TYR A 153 9.63 -14.71 7.16
C TYR A 153 10.64 -15.81 6.73
N GLU A 154 10.43 -17.06 7.14
CA GLU A 154 11.34 -18.17 6.83
C GLU A 154 11.47 -18.45 5.34
N ILE A 155 10.41 -18.24 4.57
CA ILE A 155 10.42 -18.56 3.12
C ILE A 155 10.77 -17.37 2.23
N CYS A 156 10.71 -16.13 2.73
CA CYS A 156 10.99 -14.93 1.94
C CYS A 156 12.46 -14.74 1.52
N ASN A 157 13.36 -15.62 1.93
CA ASN A 157 14.79 -15.54 1.61
C ASN A 157 15.14 -15.80 0.14
N ASN A 158 14.18 -16.24 -0.66
CA ASN A 158 14.33 -16.48 -2.09
C ASN A 158 13.11 -15.98 -2.88
N GLN A 159 13.23 -15.91 -4.20
CA GLN A 159 12.19 -15.37 -5.08
C GLN A 159 10.88 -16.17 -4.98
N PHE A 160 10.95 -17.50 -5.07
CA PHE A 160 9.75 -18.36 -5.05
C PHE A 160 8.97 -18.22 -3.74
N GLY A 161 9.70 -18.15 -2.60
CA GLY A 161 9.08 -17.90 -1.30
C GLY A 161 8.42 -16.53 -1.22
N ARG A 162 9.04 -15.49 -1.78
CA ARG A 162 8.45 -14.15 -1.87
C ARG A 162 7.17 -14.12 -2.71
N GLU A 163 7.16 -14.84 -3.84
CA GLU A 163 5.98 -14.96 -4.69
C GLU A 163 4.84 -15.68 -3.95
N GLU A 164 5.14 -16.78 -3.24
CA GLU A 164 4.13 -17.51 -2.47
C GLU A 164 3.56 -16.66 -1.33
N VAL A 165 4.38 -15.91 -0.61
CA VAL A 165 3.89 -14.97 0.42
C VAL A 165 2.97 -13.92 -0.20
N LYS A 166 3.28 -13.39 -1.37
CA LYS A 166 2.40 -12.44 -2.09
C LYS A 166 1.08 -13.08 -2.49
N HIS A 167 1.08 -14.35 -2.93
CA HIS A 167 -0.15 -15.08 -3.23
C HIS A 167 -1.04 -15.24 -1.99
N ILE A 168 -0.44 -15.51 -0.82
CA ILE A 168 -1.21 -15.59 0.44
C ILE A 168 -1.78 -14.23 0.84
N ILE A 169 -1.00 -13.15 0.74
CA ILE A 169 -1.50 -11.80 0.98
C ILE A 169 -2.68 -11.49 0.05
N GLY A 170 -2.57 -11.84 -1.24
CA GLY A 170 -3.66 -11.68 -2.20
C GLY A 170 -4.91 -12.47 -1.82
N ARG A 171 -4.78 -13.71 -1.32
CA ARG A 171 -5.93 -14.47 -0.81
C ARG A 171 -6.61 -13.81 0.38
N ILE A 172 -5.82 -13.21 1.28
CA ILE A 172 -6.35 -12.45 2.42
C ILE A 172 -7.11 -11.20 1.92
N ASP A 173 -6.58 -10.49 0.94
CA ASP A 173 -7.20 -9.32 0.31
C ASP A 173 -8.58 -9.64 -0.28
N TYR A 174 -8.70 -10.80 -0.93
CA TYR A 174 -9.99 -11.30 -1.48
C TYR A 174 -10.88 -12.01 -0.45
N GLY A 175 -10.49 -12.04 0.83
CA GLY A 175 -11.27 -12.70 1.89
C GLY A 175 -11.29 -14.23 1.80
N ILE A 176 -10.38 -14.85 1.07
CA ILE A 176 -10.25 -16.30 0.91
C ILE A 176 -9.34 -16.82 2.02
N TYR A 177 -9.95 -17.21 3.13
CA TYR A 177 -9.24 -17.86 4.24
C TYR A 177 -9.24 -19.38 4.04
N SER A 178 -8.05 -19.97 4.01
CA SER A 178 -7.85 -21.43 3.98
C SER A 178 -7.48 -21.94 5.35
#